data_98272ec4cddf7acb26ec8e503ba49ead
#
_entry.id   98272ec4cddf7acb26ec8e503ba49ead
#
_cell.length_a   1.000
_cell.length_b   1.000
_cell.length_c   1.000
_cell.angle_alpha   90.00
_cell.angle_beta   90.00
_cell.angle_gamma   90.00
#
_symmetry.space_group_name_H-M   'P 1'
#
loop_
_entity.id
_entity.type
_entity.pdbx_description
1 polymer ?
#
loop_
_entity_poly.entity_id
_entity_poly.type
_entity_poly.pdbx_seq_one_letter_code
_entity_poly.pdbx_strand_id
1 'polypeptide(L)'
;MLRVVSRIAQPSGRVTQLAVKSFVGSASCHGLQCCCGSCAASQWRHFSVQSQSHYDIPKTQTAIMYESEGAPLQVRTDWPVVQPGDLKPGEILVRMAYSGVCHSDVIIWEGGGAPVGKKMPLVGGHEGTGYVAAIAENTKTNLKVGDPVGVKWLAHSCLGCEDCRKGHETTCESVIMHGYTIDGSFQQWCVSYADHVTPIPKGYDMAAAAPLLCAGVTVYSALKEIGGAPGEYVVIPGAGGGLGHLACQYARSMGYKVIAIDSGDDKRKLLEGYGVKHFINFKDGDVVGQVKAITGRGAHCACVVADTESSYKDALQYIRPHGIVLMVGVPKGSLLPVPIEPTVAFAHRIIGTNVGNRQDSIETVNLAADGAVETFYNVEPLTNLPDVFERMKAGTLFGRTVLDCE
;
A
#
# COMPACT_ATOMS: atom_id res chain seq x y z
N MET A 1 50.82 -34.67 0.82
CA MET A 1 51.18 -35.19 2.16
C MET A 1 51.30 -34.00 3.10
N LEU A 2 50.41 -33.87 4.02
CA LEU A 2 50.56 -33.47 5.42
C LEU A 2 49.16 -33.29 6.00
N ARG A 3 48.80 -34.21 6.88
CA ARG A 3 47.62 -34.15 7.76
C ARG A 3 47.96 -33.26 8.94
N VAL A 4 47.09 -32.30 9.27
CA VAL A 4 47.04 -31.69 10.60
C VAL A 4 45.67 -31.99 11.20
N VAL A 5 45.70 -32.76 12.28
CA VAL A 5 44.59 -33.06 13.15
C VAL A 5 44.61 -32.05 14.28
N SER A 6 43.56 -31.26 14.45
CA SER A 6 43.34 -30.47 15.67
C SER A 6 42.08 -30.96 16.39
N ARG A 7 42.30 -31.36 17.65
CA ARG A 7 41.29 -31.82 18.61
C ARG A 7 40.37 -30.66 19.01
N ILE A 8 39.07 -30.91 19.02
CA ILE A 8 38.09 -30.04 19.66
C ILE A 8 37.70 -30.68 20.99
N ALA A 9 37.88 -29.93 22.07
CA ALA A 9 37.43 -30.29 23.41
C ALA A 9 35.92 -30.00 23.56
N GLN A 10 35.22 -30.97 24.15
CA GLN A 10 33.82 -30.79 24.58
C GLN A 10 33.78 -30.25 26.01
N PRO A 11 32.82 -29.36 26.36
CA PRO A 11 32.41 -29.15 27.72
C PRO A 11 31.13 -29.92 28.02
N SER A 12 31.16 -30.69 29.09
CA SER A 12 30.05 -31.39 29.74
C SER A 12 29.06 -30.39 30.35
N GLY A 13 27.80 -30.46 29.96
CA GLY A 13 26.68 -29.76 30.60
C GLY A 13 25.46 -30.68 30.68
N ARG A 14 25.04 -30.97 31.88
CA ARG A 14 23.87 -31.82 32.23
C ARG A 14 22.58 -31.23 31.67
N VAL A 15 21.83 -32.05 30.95
CA VAL A 15 20.45 -31.75 30.55
C VAL A 15 19.53 -32.37 31.63
N THR A 16 18.78 -31.50 32.30
CA THR A 16 17.70 -31.93 33.23
C THR A 16 16.44 -32.17 32.41
N GLN A 17 16.00 -33.42 32.35
CA GLN A 17 14.71 -33.83 31.79
C GLN A 17 13.59 -33.39 32.72
N LEU A 18 12.70 -32.51 32.25
CA LEU A 18 11.39 -32.26 32.86
C LEU A 18 10.38 -33.26 32.28
N ALA A 19 9.92 -34.14 33.14
CA ALA A 19 8.87 -35.14 32.85
C ALA A 19 7.49 -34.46 32.75
N VAL A 20 6.84 -34.51 31.58
CA VAL A 20 5.43 -34.18 31.42
C VAL A 20 4.60 -35.39 31.79
N LYS A 21 3.87 -35.33 32.89
CA LYS A 21 2.87 -36.33 33.30
C LYS A 21 1.59 -36.06 32.48
N SER A 22 1.26 -36.99 31.58
CA SER A 22 -0.05 -37.12 30.98
C SER A 22 -1.02 -37.75 31.95
N PHE A 23 -2.06 -37.03 32.34
CA PHE A 23 -3.22 -37.58 33.05
C PHE A 23 -4.21 -38.10 32.01
N VAL A 24 -4.35 -39.40 31.90
CA VAL A 24 -5.48 -40.07 31.25
C VAL A 24 -6.45 -40.46 32.35
N GLY A 25 -7.52 -39.72 32.48
CA GLY A 25 -8.65 -40.06 33.33
C GLY A 25 -9.68 -40.89 32.58
N SER A 26 -9.75 -42.18 32.80
CA SER A 26 -10.83 -43.05 32.36
C SER A 26 -12.04 -42.87 33.28
N ALA A 27 -13.13 -42.31 32.77
CA ALA A 27 -14.44 -42.36 33.46
C ALA A 27 -15.30 -43.46 32.83
N SER A 28 -15.52 -44.53 33.56
CA SER A 28 -16.48 -45.58 33.27
C SER A 28 -17.89 -45.12 33.63
N CYS A 29 -18.76 -44.97 32.64
CA CYS A 29 -20.20 -44.81 32.88
C CYS A 29 -20.87 -46.17 32.93
N HIS A 30 -21.40 -46.53 34.11
CA HIS A 30 -22.36 -47.63 34.33
C HIS A 30 -23.76 -47.18 33.92
N GLY A 31 -24.48 -48.09 33.31
CA GLY A 31 -25.72 -48.01 32.63
C GLY A 31 -26.88 -47.27 33.30
N LEU A 32 -27.65 -46.65 32.42
CA LEU A 32 -29.09 -46.42 32.61
C LEU A 32 -29.78 -46.59 31.25
N GLN A 33 -30.64 -47.59 31.24
CA GLN A 33 -31.55 -47.94 30.17
C GLN A 33 -32.62 -46.82 30.04
N CYS A 34 -32.66 -46.10 28.92
CA CYS A 34 -33.79 -45.22 28.57
C CYS A 34 -34.51 -45.82 27.38
N CYS A 35 -35.65 -46.42 27.65
CA CYS A 35 -36.72 -46.65 26.68
C CYS A 35 -37.41 -45.34 26.36
N CYS A 36 -37.31 -44.83 25.15
CA CYS A 36 -38.29 -43.96 24.50
C CYS A 36 -38.04 -43.94 23.00
N GLY A 37 -38.96 -44.55 22.27
CA GLY A 37 -39.01 -44.45 20.82
C GLY A 37 -39.43 -43.05 20.40
N SER A 38 -38.78 -42.59 19.39
CA SER A 38 -39.04 -41.53 18.39
C SER A 38 -37.79 -40.66 18.16
N CYS A 39 -36.84 -41.19 17.40
CA CYS A 39 -35.85 -40.32 16.78
C CYS A 39 -36.55 -39.51 15.68
N ALA A 40 -37.07 -38.34 16.04
CA ALA A 40 -37.41 -37.31 15.09
C ALA A 40 -36.09 -36.78 14.48
N ALA A 41 -35.94 -36.92 13.17
CA ALA A 41 -34.85 -36.33 12.40
C ALA A 41 -34.73 -34.86 12.76
N SER A 42 -33.61 -34.48 13.39
CA SER A 42 -33.26 -33.07 13.64
C SER A 42 -33.07 -32.40 12.29
N GLN A 43 -34.06 -31.67 11.83
CA GLN A 43 -33.93 -30.73 10.75
C GLN A 43 -32.84 -29.72 11.16
N TRP A 44 -31.69 -29.81 10.53
CA TRP A 44 -30.69 -28.74 10.54
C TRP A 44 -31.35 -27.55 9.87
N ARG A 45 -31.91 -26.62 10.66
CA ARG A 45 -32.27 -25.32 10.16
C ARG A 45 -30.99 -24.65 9.71
N HIS A 46 -30.81 -24.52 8.42
CA HIS A 46 -29.89 -23.53 7.86
C HIS A 46 -30.33 -22.16 8.41
N PHE A 47 -29.61 -21.69 9.40
CA PHE A 47 -29.65 -20.28 9.72
C PHE A 47 -28.98 -19.55 8.55
N SER A 48 -29.77 -19.09 7.59
CA SER A 48 -29.37 -18.02 6.71
C SER A 48 -29.18 -16.80 7.60
N VAL A 49 -27.93 -16.46 7.88
CA VAL A 49 -27.59 -15.17 8.45
C VAL A 49 -27.88 -14.19 7.32
N GLN A 50 -29.10 -13.65 7.31
CA GLN A 50 -29.41 -12.47 6.51
C GLN A 50 -28.43 -11.39 6.95
N SER A 51 -27.54 -10.97 6.08
CA SER A 51 -26.68 -9.81 6.27
C SER A 51 -27.60 -8.59 6.38
N GLN A 52 -27.93 -8.18 7.60
CA GLN A 52 -28.60 -6.89 7.81
C GLN A 52 -27.57 -5.83 7.46
N SER A 53 -27.73 -5.22 6.28
CA SER A 53 -26.99 -4.01 5.95
C SER A 53 -27.43 -2.93 6.94
N HIS A 54 -26.48 -2.28 7.62
CA HIS A 54 -26.78 -1.11 8.45
C HIS A 54 -27.04 0.15 7.59
N TYR A 55 -26.94 0.02 6.28
CA TYR A 55 -27.06 1.11 5.31
C TYR A 55 -28.28 0.90 4.42
N ASP A 56 -29.02 1.98 4.18
CA ASP A 56 -29.99 2.06 3.09
C ASP A 56 -29.21 2.30 1.79
N ILE A 57 -29.03 1.23 1.00
CA ILE A 57 -28.19 1.24 -0.19
C ILE A 57 -29.01 1.76 -1.37
N PRO A 58 -28.68 2.95 -1.92
CA PRO A 58 -29.41 3.56 -3.02
C PRO A 58 -29.20 2.76 -4.31
N LYS A 59 -30.07 2.98 -5.31
CA LYS A 59 -29.93 2.38 -6.64
C LYS A 59 -28.90 3.11 -7.51
N THR A 60 -28.71 4.40 -7.25
CA THR A 60 -27.81 5.28 -8.00
C THR A 60 -26.95 6.10 -7.05
N GLN A 61 -25.82 6.57 -7.54
CA GLN A 61 -24.81 7.30 -6.79
C GLN A 61 -24.14 8.38 -7.62
N THR A 62 -23.38 9.25 -6.95
CA THR A 62 -22.43 10.13 -7.60
C THR A 62 -21.12 9.39 -7.85
N ALA A 63 -20.63 9.47 -9.09
CA ALA A 63 -19.33 8.91 -9.51
C ALA A 63 -18.65 9.83 -10.53
N ILE A 64 -17.31 9.81 -10.56
CA ILE A 64 -16.53 10.53 -11.56
C ILE A 64 -15.99 9.52 -12.56
N MET A 65 -16.37 9.67 -13.81
CA MET A 65 -16.15 8.68 -14.83
C MET A 65 -15.22 9.17 -15.94
N TYR A 66 -14.36 8.27 -16.42
CA TYR A 66 -13.56 8.37 -17.61
C TYR A 66 -14.30 7.66 -18.74
N GLU A 67 -14.94 8.43 -19.63
CA GLU A 67 -15.68 7.85 -20.77
C GLU A 67 -14.71 7.22 -21.78
N SER A 68 -13.60 7.92 -22.04
CA SER A 68 -12.50 7.47 -22.88
C SER A 68 -11.22 8.18 -22.47
N GLU A 69 -10.09 7.73 -22.98
CA GLU A 69 -8.76 8.28 -22.66
C GLU A 69 -8.66 9.75 -23.02
N GLY A 70 -8.28 10.59 -22.05
CA GLY A 70 -8.11 12.02 -22.18
C GLY A 70 -9.38 12.83 -22.38
N ALA A 71 -10.57 12.19 -22.44
CA ALA A 71 -11.84 12.89 -22.51
C ALA A 71 -12.15 13.64 -21.20
N PRO A 72 -12.93 14.74 -21.23
CA PRO A 72 -13.33 15.43 -20.01
C PRO A 72 -13.98 14.49 -18.99
N LEU A 73 -13.57 14.60 -17.75
CA LEU A 73 -14.15 13.80 -16.67
C LEU A 73 -15.64 14.09 -16.52
N GLN A 74 -16.44 13.02 -16.39
CA GLN A 74 -17.90 13.13 -16.29
C GLN A 74 -18.34 12.95 -14.84
N VAL A 75 -18.97 13.97 -14.25
CA VAL A 75 -19.67 13.84 -12.98
C VAL A 75 -21.05 13.23 -13.24
N ARG A 76 -21.26 11.99 -12.81
CA ARG A 76 -22.53 11.26 -12.98
C ARG A 76 -23.21 11.13 -11.62
N THR A 77 -24.46 11.54 -11.52
CA THR A 77 -25.28 11.39 -10.30
C THR A 77 -26.26 10.21 -10.40
N ASP A 78 -26.30 9.57 -11.55
CA ASP A 78 -27.15 8.44 -11.90
C ASP A 78 -26.39 7.12 -12.10
N TRP A 79 -25.10 7.07 -11.64
CA TRP A 79 -24.30 5.87 -11.76
C TRP A 79 -24.90 4.74 -10.90
N PRO A 80 -25.04 3.50 -11.43
CA PRO A 80 -25.67 2.43 -10.69
C PRO A 80 -24.84 2.00 -9.47
N VAL A 81 -25.51 1.66 -8.37
CA VAL A 81 -24.91 1.00 -7.22
C VAL A 81 -25.18 -0.49 -7.31
N VAL A 82 -24.11 -1.30 -7.22
CA VAL A 82 -24.26 -2.76 -7.15
C VAL A 82 -25.03 -3.12 -5.88
N GLN A 83 -26.13 -3.87 -6.06
CA GLN A 83 -26.99 -4.24 -4.93
C GLN A 83 -26.42 -5.46 -4.20
N PRO A 84 -26.69 -5.64 -2.90
CA PRO A 84 -26.15 -6.77 -2.12
C PRO A 84 -26.39 -8.15 -2.72
N GLY A 85 -27.55 -8.34 -3.39
CA GLY A 85 -27.90 -9.61 -4.04
C GLY A 85 -27.12 -9.89 -5.34
N ASP A 86 -26.45 -8.88 -5.90
CA ASP A 86 -25.69 -8.99 -7.15
C ASP A 86 -24.18 -9.17 -6.87
N LEU A 87 -23.74 -9.07 -5.61
CA LEU A 87 -22.36 -9.30 -5.21
C LEU A 87 -21.97 -10.78 -5.38
N LYS A 88 -20.80 -11.02 -5.93
CA LYS A 88 -20.24 -12.37 -6.10
C LYS A 88 -19.51 -12.84 -4.83
N PRO A 89 -19.43 -14.15 -4.57
CA PRO A 89 -18.65 -14.67 -3.45
C PRO A 89 -17.23 -14.09 -3.41
N GLY A 90 -16.82 -13.56 -2.27
CA GLY A 90 -15.55 -12.83 -2.07
C GLY A 90 -15.68 -11.33 -2.17
N GLU A 91 -16.73 -10.82 -2.81
CA GLU A 91 -16.96 -9.37 -2.95
C GLU A 91 -17.63 -8.76 -1.72
N ILE A 92 -17.36 -7.49 -1.51
CA ILE A 92 -18.02 -6.63 -0.54
C ILE A 92 -18.40 -5.32 -1.21
N LEU A 93 -19.45 -4.67 -0.72
CA LEU A 93 -19.78 -3.29 -1.05
C LEU A 93 -19.24 -2.38 0.05
N VAL A 94 -18.51 -1.35 -0.32
CA VAL A 94 -17.94 -0.35 0.60
C VAL A 94 -18.65 0.98 0.36
N ARG A 95 -19.24 1.58 1.41
CA ARG A 95 -19.64 2.98 1.38
C ARG A 95 -18.38 3.82 1.57
N MET A 96 -18.04 4.56 0.54
CA MET A 96 -16.84 5.39 0.55
C MET A 96 -17.08 6.63 1.41
N ALA A 97 -16.11 6.92 2.29
CA ALA A 97 -16.05 8.18 3.02
C ALA A 97 -15.10 9.15 2.31
N TYR A 98 -13.90 8.68 1.96
CA TYR A 98 -12.89 9.50 1.30
C TYR A 98 -12.17 8.75 0.19
N SER A 99 -11.62 9.51 -0.77
CA SER A 99 -10.71 8.99 -1.79
C SER A 99 -9.55 9.95 -2.03
N GLY A 100 -8.31 9.49 -1.84
CA GLY A 100 -7.13 10.24 -2.23
C GLY A 100 -6.98 10.33 -3.75
N VAL A 101 -6.27 11.35 -4.21
CA VAL A 101 -5.97 11.55 -5.64
C VAL A 101 -4.47 11.35 -5.87
N CYS A 102 -4.14 10.43 -6.77
CA CYS A 102 -2.78 10.08 -7.14
C CYS A 102 -2.43 10.58 -8.55
N HIS A 103 -1.15 10.85 -8.80
CA HIS A 103 -0.70 11.17 -10.16
C HIS A 103 -0.96 10.02 -11.15
N SER A 104 -0.97 8.79 -10.66
CA SER A 104 -1.32 7.62 -11.47
C SER A 104 -2.74 7.68 -12.03
N ASP A 105 -3.69 8.33 -11.34
CA ASP A 105 -5.05 8.52 -11.85
C ASP A 105 -5.07 9.40 -13.11
N VAL A 106 -4.23 10.45 -13.13
CA VAL A 106 -4.05 11.31 -14.32
C VAL A 106 -3.40 10.53 -15.45
N ILE A 107 -2.34 9.74 -15.16
CA ILE A 107 -1.67 8.90 -16.16
C ILE A 107 -2.64 7.89 -16.78
N ILE A 108 -3.48 7.25 -15.96
CA ILE A 108 -4.50 6.29 -16.42
C ILE A 108 -5.54 6.97 -17.30
N TRP A 109 -6.02 8.13 -16.87
CA TRP A 109 -6.95 8.94 -17.64
C TRP A 109 -6.37 9.37 -18.99
N GLU A 110 -5.08 9.73 -19.07
CA GLU A 110 -4.37 10.09 -20.31
C GLU A 110 -4.03 8.89 -21.22
N GLY A 111 -4.42 7.68 -20.88
CA GLY A 111 -4.18 6.49 -21.69
C GLY A 111 -2.97 5.66 -21.29
N GLY A 112 -2.23 6.07 -20.24
CA GLY A 112 -1.14 5.27 -19.67
C GLY A 112 -1.64 4.17 -18.75
N GLY A 113 -0.70 3.45 -18.13
CA GLY A 113 -0.95 2.44 -17.10
C GLY A 113 -0.24 1.12 -17.34
N ALA A 114 -0.72 0.07 -16.67
CA ALA A 114 -0.13 -1.27 -16.71
C ALA A 114 -0.40 -1.97 -18.06
N PRO A 115 0.42 -2.95 -18.48
CA PRO A 115 0.25 -3.69 -19.74
C PRO A 115 -0.84 -4.77 -19.65
N VAL A 116 -1.93 -4.49 -18.95
CA VAL A 116 -3.11 -5.38 -18.84
C VAL A 116 -4.36 -4.61 -19.26
N GLY A 117 -5.43 -5.32 -19.60
CA GLY A 117 -6.64 -4.72 -20.15
C GLY A 117 -7.25 -3.68 -19.22
N LYS A 118 -7.28 -2.42 -19.65
CA LYS A 118 -7.96 -1.32 -18.96
C LYS A 118 -9.45 -1.34 -19.26
N LYS A 119 -10.29 -1.20 -18.23
CA LYS A 119 -11.74 -1.01 -18.39
C LYS A 119 -12.03 0.39 -18.94
N MET A 120 -12.97 0.50 -19.90
CA MET A 120 -13.58 1.77 -20.32
C MET A 120 -15.06 1.49 -20.68
N PRO A 121 -15.99 2.37 -20.29
CA PRO A 121 -15.84 3.51 -19.37
C PRO A 121 -15.42 3.04 -17.96
N LEU A 122 -14.75 3.91 -17.18
CA LEU A 122 -14.13 3.58 -15.92
C LEU A 122 -14.41 4.65 -14.87
N VAL A 123 -14.80 4.25 -13.67
CA VAL A 123 -14.69 5.10 -12.48
C VAL A 123 -13.26 4.96 -11.94
N GLY A 124 -12.51 6.06 -11.92
CA GLY A 124 -11.11 6.07 -11.45
C GLY A 124 -10.96 5.97 -9.93
N GLY A 125 -9.73 6.15 -9.46
CA GLY A 125 -9.40 6.19 -8.04
C GLY A 125 -8.99 4.83 -7.44
N HIS A 126 -7.97 4.86 -6.57
CA HIS A 126 -7.42 3.67 -5.93
C HIS A 126 -6.85 3.95 -4.52
N GLU A 127 -7.28 5.02 -3.89
CA GLU A 127 -6.91 5.42 -2.53
C GLU A 127 -8.16 5.63 -1.67
N GLY A 128 -9.09 4.68 -1.70
CA GLY A 128 -10.38 4.84 -1.06
C GLY A 128 -10.42 4.39 0.39
N THR A 129 -11.12 5.13 1.26
CA THR A 129 -11.46 4.68 2.61
C THR A 129 -12.97 4.74 2.80
N GLY A 130 -13.50 3.80 3.56
CA GLY A 130 -14.93 3.72 3.78
C GLY A 130 -15.31 2.61 4.76
N TYR A 131 -16.58 2.27 4.75
CA TYR A 131 -17.14 1.28 5.68
C TYR A 131 -17.78 0.15 4.89
N VAL A 132 -17.58 -1.08 5.34
CA VAL A 132 -18.25 -2.25 4.76
C VAL A 132 -19.75 -2.08 4.89
N ALA A 133 -20.46 -2.02 3.77
CA ALA A 133 -21.93 -1.83 3.73
C ALA A 133 -22.67 -3.14 3.48
N ALA A 134 -22.10 -4.04 2.68
CA ALA A 134 -22.63 -5.37 2.46
C ALA A 134 -21.49 -6.37 2.18
N ILE A 135 -21.74 -7.62 2.46
CA ILE A 135 -20.81 -8.75 2.20
C ILE A 135 -21.60 -9.78 1.39
N ALA A 136 -21.02 -10.24 0.28
CA ALA A 136 -21.65 -11.25 -0.56
C ALA A 136 -21.90 -12.57 0.21
N GLU A 137 -22.96 -13.26 -0.15
CA GLU A 137 -23.25 -14.59 0.41
C GLU A 137 -22.07 -15.55 0.16
N ASN A 138 -21.87 -16.48 1.11
CA ASN A 138 -20.78 -17.47 1.07
C ASN A 138 -19.35 -16.88 1.05
N THR A 139 -19.18 -15.61 1.38
CA THR A 139 -17.86 -14.99 1.54
C THR A 139 -17.25 -15.39 2.88
N LYS A 140 -16.05 -16.00 2.84
CA LYS A 140 -15.29 -16.36 4.05
C LYS A 140 -14.47 -15.16 4.50
N THR A 141 -14.91 -14.46 5.54
CA THR A 141 -14.21 -13.29 6.07
C THR A 141 -14.52 -13.07 7.53
N ASN A 142 -13.63 -12.36 8.23
CA ASN A 142 -13.86 -11.86 9.59
C ASN A 142 -14.46 -10.44 9.59
N LEU A 143 -14.56 -9.80 8.43
CA LEU A 143 -15.15 -8.48 8.30
C LEU A 143 -16.64 -8.51 8.66
N LYS A 144 -17.10 -7.39 9.19
CA LYS A 144 -18.50 -7.14 9.52
C LYS A 144 -18.97 -5.86 8.83
N VAL A 145 -20.26 -5.77 8.57
CA VAL A 145 -20.88 -4.50 8.14
C VAL A 145 -20.59 -3.43 9.21
N GLY A 146 -20.14 -2.26 8.74
CA GLY A 146 -19.68 -1.15 9.56
C GLY A 146 -18.19 -1.14 9.89
N ASP A 147 -17.43 -2.17 9.54
CA ASP A 147 -15.98 -2.14 9.74
C ASP A 147 -15.32 -1.13 8.79
N PRO A 148 -14.38 -0.29 9.29
CA PRO A 148 -13.62 0.65 8.47
C PRO A 148 -12.56 -0.09 7.65
N VAL A 149 -12.55 0.17 6.34
CA VAL A 149 -11.66 -0.49 5.38
C VAL A 149 -11.09 0.48 4.35
N GLY A 150 -9.93 0.11 3.82
CA GLY A 150 -9.27 0.78 2.71
C GLY A 150 -9.41 0.00 1.40
N VAL A 151 -9.78 0.71 0.34
CA VAL A 151 -9.86 0.26 -1.05
C VAL A 151 -8.62 0.77 -1.76
N LYS A 152 -7.73 -0.12 -2.21
CA LYS A 152 -6.41 0.21 -2.76
C LYS A 152 -6.23 -0.29 -4.19
N TRP A 153 -5.12 0.07 -4.83
CA TRP A 153 -4.78 -0.37 -6.20
C TRP A 153 -4.96 -1.88 -6.38
N LEU A 154 -4.31 -2.69 -5.55
CA LEU A 154 -4.45 -4.14 -5.57
C LEU A 154 -5.85 -4.52 -5.02
N ALA A 155 -6.83 -4.66 -5.93
CA ALA A 155 -8.19 -5.06 -5.58
C ALA A 155 -8.29 -6.55 -5.28
N HIS A 156 -7.65 -7.40 -6.10
CA HIS A 156 -7.66 -8.84 -5.94
C HIS A 156 -6.43 -9.49 -6.60
N SER A 157 -6.00 -10.61 -6.06
CA SER A 157 -5.02 -11.52 -6.65
C SER A 157 -5.43 -12.96 -6.38
N CYS A 158 -4.93 -13.94 -7.17
CA CYS A 158 -5.39 -15.33 -7.07
C CYS A 158 -4.94 -16.06 -5.80
N LEU A 159 -4.02 -15.49 -5.01
CA LEU A 159 -3.41 -16.04 -3.79
C LEU A 159 -2.75 -17.44 -3.94
N GLY A 160 -2.82 -18.03 -5.13
CA GLY A 160 -2.39 -19.41 -5.41
C GLY A 160 -1.20 -19.54 -6.35
N CYS A 161 -0.86 -18.53 -7.18
CA CYS A 161 0.30 -18.57 -8.07
C CYS A 161 1.62 -18.42 -7.31
N GLU A 162 2.74 -18.58 -8.01
CA GLU A 162 4.07 -18.47 -7.40
C GLU A 162 4.31 -17.10 -6.79
N ASP A 163 3.98 -16.03 -7.50
CA ASP A 163 4.13 -14.65 -7.04
C ASP A 163 3.34 -14.38 -5.78
N CYS A 164 2.06 -14.75 -5.75
CA CYS A 164 1.22 -14.58 -4.56
C CYS A 164 1.78 -15.33 -3.35
N ARG A 165 2.24 -16.58 -3.52
CA ARG A 165 2.83 -17.36 -2.41
C ARG A 165 4.14 -16.78 -1.89
N LYS A 166 4.85 -15.99 -2.69
CA LYS A 166 6.07 -15.28 -2.31
C LYS A 166 5.80 -13.87 -1.76
N GLY A 167 4.53 -13.43 -1.71
CA GLY A 167 4.16 -12.09 -1.26
C GLY A 167 4.27 -11.00 -2.34
N HIS A 168 4.44 -11.39 -3.61
CA HIS A 168 4.49 -10.49 -4.76
C HIS A 168 3.12 -10.39 -5.45
N GLU A 169 2.06 -10.15 -4.68
CA GLU A 169 0.67 -10.17 -5.13
C GLU A 169 0.38 -9.16 -6.25
N THR A 170 1.14 -8.07 -6.31
CA THR A 170 0.98 -7.00 -7.31
C THR A 170 1.41 -7.40 -8.72
N THR A 171 2.14 -8.51 -8.86
CA THR A 171 2.58 -9.09 -10.15
C THR A 171 1.83 -10.38 -10.50
N CYS A 172 0.76 -10.70 -9.77
CA CYS A 172 -0.09 -11.85 -10.05
C CYS A 172 -0.67 -11.78 -11.47
N GLU A 173 -0.60 -12.88 -12.23
CA GLU A 173 -1.17 -12.96 -13.60
C GLU A 173 -2.68 -12.69 -13.65
N SER A 174 -3.40 -12.94 -12.55
CA SER A 174 -4.84 -12.69 -12.41
C SER A 174 -5.14 -11.47 -11.53
N VAL A 175 -4.24 -10.47 -11.51
CA VAL A 175 -4.41 -9.26 -10.72
C VAL A 175 -5.62 -8.46 -11.19
N ILE A 176 -6.43 -7.98 -10.23
CA ILE A 176 -7.51 -7.01 -10.45
C ILE A 176 -7.14 -5.71 -9.74
N MET A 177 -7.34 -4.59 -10.42
CA MET A 177 -6.90 -3.28 -9.94
C MET A 177 -8.06 -2.28 -9.95
N HIS A 178 -8.32 -1.64 -8.79
CA HIS A 178 -9.29 -0.55 -8.71
C HIS A 178 -8.82 0.67 -9.52
N GLY A 179 -9.77 1.32 -10.18
CA GLY A 179 -9.47 2.48 -11.01
C GLY A 179 -8.67 2.15 -12.27
N TYR A 180 -8.64 0.85 -12.65
CA TYR A 180 -7.97 0.40 -13.86
C TYR A 180 -8.72 -0.76 -14.56
N THR A 181 -8.72 -1.97 -13.97
CA THR A 181 -9.44 -3.13 -14.55
C THR A 181 -10.89 -3.23 -14.06
N ILE A 182 -11.17 -2.62 -12.93
CA ILE A 182 -12.53 -2.45 -12.36
C ILE A 182 -12.70 -1.01 -11.87
N ASP A 183 -13.95 -0.62 -11.59
CA ASP A 183 -14.26 0.69 -11.03
C ASP A 183 -13.55 0.89 -9.67
N GLY A 184 -13.04 2.10 -9.48
CA GLY A 184 -12.27 2.50 -8.32
C GLY A 184 -13.05 3.34 -7.32
N SER A 185 -12.33 4.18 -6.58
CA SER A 185 -12.84 4.87 -5.39
C SER A 185 -13.45 6.26 -5.63
N PHE A 186 -13.42 6.79 -6.86
CA PHE A 186 -14.06 8.10 -7.16
C PHE A 186 -15.58 7.99 -7.32
N GLN A 187 -16.21 7.37 -6.35
CA GLN A 187 -17.66 7.17 -6.25
C GLN A 187 -18.07 6.97 -4.79
N GLN A 188 -19.38 7.04 -4.51
CA GLN A 188 -19.90 6.90 -3.15
C GLN A 188 -19.99 5.45 -2.66
N TRP A 189 -20.12 4.48 -3.56
CA TRP A 189 -20.26 3.05 -3.26
C TRP A 189 -19.37 2.25 -4.21
N CYS A 190 -18.42 1.51 -3.66
CA CYS A 190 -17.40 0.78 -4.43
C CYS A 190 -17.45 -0.70 -4.10
N VAL A 191 -17.48 -1.56 -5.12
CA VAL A 191 -17.26 -3.01 -4.94
C VAL A 191 -15.78 -3.27 -4.75
N SER A 192 -15.45 -4.09 -3.75
CA SER A 192 -14.08 -4.55 -3.49
C SER A 192 -14.09 -5.99 -3.01
N TYR A 193 -12.94 -6.52 -2.59
CA TYR A 193 -12.78 -7.93 -2.21
C TYR A 193 -12.40 -8.04 -0.73
N ALA A 194 -13.13 -8.89 -0.01
CA ALA A 194 -13.02 -9.05 1.44
C ALA A 194 -11.62 -9.45 1.93
N ASP A 195 -10.87 -10.19 1.12
CA ASP A 195 -9.52 -10.69 1.42
C ASP A 195 -8.40 -9.71 1.00
N HIS A 196 -8.75 -8.60 0.33
CA HIS A 196 -7.79 -7.61 -0.18
C HIS A 196 -7.97 -6.21 0.38
N VAL A 197 -9.14 -5.84 0.91
CA VAL A 197 -9.28 -4.54 1.59
C VAL A 197 -8.35 -4.45 2.80
N THR A 198 -7.87 -3.24 3.07
CA THR A 198 -6.98 -2.98 4.20
C THR A 198 -7.81 -2.61 5.42
N PRO A 199 -7.79 -3.35 6.53
CA PRO A 199 -8.44 -2.92 7.76
C PRO A 199 -7.86 -1.58 8.24
N ILE A 200 -8.73 -0.62 8.53
CA ILE A 200 -8.33 0.66 9.13
C ILE A 200 -8.57 0.58 10.64
N PRO A 201 -7.60 0.96 11.50
CA PRO A 201 -7.81 0.97 12.94
C PRO A 201 -9.00 1.87 13.32
N LYS A 202 -9.86 1.38 14.24
CA LYS A 202 -11.03 2.12 14.68
C LYS A 202 -10.64 3.45 15.32
N GLY A 203 -11.27 4.53 14.87
CA GLY A 203 -11.00 5.89 15.33
C GLY A 203 -9.81 6.57 14.65
N TYR A 204 -9.11 5.91 13.74
CA TYR A 204 -8.13 6.58 12.91
C TYR A 204 -8.84 7.44 11.84
N ASP A 205 -8.24 8.58 11.51
CA ASP A 205 -8.77 9.52 10.53
C ASP A 205 -8.83 8.89 9.14
N MET A 206 -10.03 8.72 8.60
CA MET A 206 -10.27 8.09 7.31
C MET A 206 -9.72 8.92 6.14
N ALA A 207 -9.72 10.24 6.24
CA ALA A 207 -9.14 11.11 5.23
C ALA A 207 -7.61 11.01 5.23
N ALA A 208 -6.98 10.98 6.41
CA ALA A 208 -5.55 10.75 6.54
C ALA A 208 -5.10 9.37 6.04
N ALA A 209 -5.98 8.35 6.19
CA ALA A 209 -5.69 6.98 5.76
C ALA A 209 -5.70 6.81 4.24
N ALA A 210 -6.50 7.58 3.52
CA ALA A 210 -6.70 7.40 2.07
C ALA A 210 -5.37 7.44 1.28
N PRO A 211 -4.49 8.44 1.41
CA PRO A 211 -3.21 8.45 0.70
C PRO A 211 -2.24 7.35 1.10
N LEU A 212 -2.42 6.76 2.29
CA LEU A 212 -1.56 5.66 2.75
C LEU A 212 -1.76 4.38 1.93
N LEU A 213 -2.93 4.22 1.29
CA LEU A 213 -3.31 3.03 0.53
C LEU A 213 -2.63 2.91 -0.85
N CYS A 214 -2.01 4.00 -1.32
CA CYS A 214 -1.16 4.00 -2.51
C CYS A 214 0.21 4.59 -2.19
N ALA A 215 0.29 5.90 -1.94
CA ALA A 215 1.56 6.58 -1.69
C ALA A 215 2.30 6.01 -0.46
N GLY A 216 1.58 5.77 0.64
CA GLY A 216 2.15 5.21 1.87
C GLY A 216 2.69 3.80 1.65
N VAL A 217 1.85 2.88 1.17
CA VAL A 217 2.24 1.49 0.96
C VAL A 217 3.35 1.35 -0.07
N THR A 218 3.37 2.19 -1.11
CA THR A 218 4.41 2.19 -2.14
C THR A 218 5.79 2.50 -1.56
N VAL A 219 5.91 3.57 -0.80
CA VAL A 219 7.20 3.97 -0.24
C VAL A 219 7.61 3.08 0.93
N TYR A 220 6.65 2.57 1.71
CA TYR A 220 6.92 1.63 2.80
C TYR A 220 7.47 0.30 2.27
N SER A 221 6.80 -0.30 1.28
CA SER A 221 7.24 -1.54 0.64
C SER A 221 8.62 -1.37 -0.02
N ALA A 222 8.83 -0.25 -0.74
CA ALA A 222 10.13 0.07 -1.34
C ALA A 222 11.24 0.14 -0.28
N LEU A 223 11.01 0.82 0.83
CA LEU A 223 12.01 0.96 1.91
C LEU A 223 12.34 -0.37 2.59
N LYS A 224 11.43 -1.34 2.63
CA LYS A 224 11.69 -2.70 3.13
C LYS A 224 12.72 -3.44 2.28
N GLU A 225 12.79 -3.17 0.97
CA GLU A 225 13.76 -3.78 0.05
C GLU A 225 15.22 -3.40 0.37
N ILE A 226 15.45 -2.35 1.17
CA ILE A 226 16.81 -1.95 1.56
C ILE A 226 17.48 -3.07 2.34
N GLY A 227 16.78 -3.67 3.31
CA GLY A 227 17.34 -4.68 4.22
C GLY A 227 18.54 -4.16 5.04
N GLY A 228 18.61 -2.84 5.23
CA GLY A 228 19.74 -2.18 5.89
C GLY A 228 19.58 -2.08 7.41
N ALA A 229 20.58 -1.49 8.06
CA ALA A 229 20.61 -1.31 9.50
C ALA A 229 20.22 0.11 9.92
N PRO A 230 19.68 0.30 11.15
CA PRO A 230 19.46 1.63 11.71
C PRO A 230 20.74 2.48 11.70
N GLY A 231 20.59 3.76 11.35
CA GLY A 231 21.70 4.70 11.23
C GLY A 231 22.30 4.82 9.84
N GLU A 232 21.92 3.97 8.89
CA GLU A 232 22.29 4.11 7.48
C GLU A 232 21.60 5.30 6.81
N TYR A 233 22.21 5.88 5.78
CA TYR A 233 21.69 7.03 5.06
C TYR A 233 20.80 6.60 3.90
N VAL A 234 19.58 7.13 3.87
CA VAL A 234 18.64 7.03 2.75
C VAL A 234 18.41 8.43 2.18
N VAL A 235 18.66 8.60 0.89
CA VAL A 235 18.38 9.83 0.15
C VAL A 235 17.03 9.71 -0.53
N ILE A 236 16.20 10.75 -0.43
CA ILE A 236 14.84 10.77 -0.99
C ILE A 236 14.71 11.99 -1.91
N PRO A 237 14.95 11.83 -3.24
CA PRO A 237 14.63 12.86 -4.23
C PRO A 237 13.11 12.99 -4.41
N GLY A 238 12.59 14.24 -4.41
CA GLY A 238 11.16 14.53 -4.41
C GLY A 238 10.55 14.47 -3.00
N ALA A 239 11.37 14.71 -1.99
CA ALA A 239 11.03 14.50 -0.58
C ALA A 239 9.83 15.31 -0.08
N GLY A 240 9.59 16.51 -0.59
CA GLY A 240 8.46 17.36 -0.18
C GLY A 240 7.17 17.11 -0.97
N GLY A 241 7.17 16.14 -1.88
CA GLY A 241 5.99 15.74 -2.64
C GLY A 241 5.07 14.78 -1.90
N GLY A 242 3.97 14.39 -2.58
CA GLY A 242 2.94 13.52 -2.01
C GLY A 242 3.42 12.13 -1.54
N LEU A 243 4.41 11.53 -2.22
CA LEU A 243 5.08 10.30 -1.79
C LEU A 243 6.23 10.61 -0.83
N GLY A 244 7.01 11.65 -1.14
CA GLY A 244 8.28 11.92 -0.47
C GLY A 244 8.15 12.25 1.01
N HIS A 245 7.14 13.03 1.42
CA HIS A 245 6.94 13.36 2.84
C HIS A 245 6.59 12.11 3.67
N LEU A 246 5.87 11.15 3.09
CA LEU A 246 5.60 9.85 3.72
C LEU A 246 6.88 9.00 3.75
N ALA A 247 7.62 8.92 2.63
CA ALA A 247 8.88 8.17 2.55
C ALA A 247 9.89 8.63 3.60
N CYS A 248 10.02 9.95 3.83
CA CYS A 248 10.89 10.51 4.86
C CYS A 248 10.53 10.00 6.26
N GLN A 249 9.25 9.96 6.58
CA GLN A 249 8.75 9.53 7.88
C GLN A 249 8.89 8.01 8.06
N TYR A 250 8.49 7.19 7.07
CA TYR A 250 8.71 5.74 7.12
C TYR A 250 10.18 5.37 7.22
N ALA A 251 11.06 5.99 6.42
CA ALA A 251 12.50 5.75 6.53
C ALA A 251 13.03 6.06 7.94
N ARG A 252 12.56 7.15 8.55
CA ARG A 252 12.95 7.50 9.93
C ARG A 252 12.39 6.52 10.96
N SER A 253 11.14 6.07 10.82
CA SER A 253 10.55 5.06 11.72
C SER A 253 11.28 3.72 11.65
N MET A 254 11.86 3.38 10.48
CA MET A 254 12.75 2.23 10.30
C MET A 254 14.18 2.46 10.83
N GLY A 255 14.49 3.65 11.36
CA GLY A 255 15.79 3.97 11.96
C GLY A 255 16.82 4.54 10.98
N TYR A 256 16.47 4.84 9.74
CA TYR A 256 17.38 5.43 8.76
C TYR A 256 17.62 6.92 9.01
N LYS A 257 18.79 7.41 8.60
CA LYS A 257 19.10 8.83 8.49
C LYS A 257 18.66 9.34 7.12
N VAL A 258 17.69 10.25 7.11
CA VAL A 258 17.11 10.75 5.86
C VAL A 258 17.88 12.00 5.39
N ILE A 259 18.20 12.02 4.09
CA ILE A 259 18.60 13.20 3.34
C ILE A 259 17.48 13.50 2.34
N ALA A 260 16.75 14.57 2.55
CA ALA A 260 15.69 15.02 1.67
C ALA A 260 16.25 15.87 0.54
N ILE A 261 15.84 15.61 -0.69
CA ILE A 261 16.15 16.45 -1.85
C ILE A 261 14.84 16.98 -2.42
N ASP A 262 14.65 18.30 -2.41
CA ASP A 262 13.51 18.99 -3.03
C ASP A 262 13.86 20.48 -3.21
N SER A 263 12.87 21.35 -3.45
CA SER A 263 13.04 22.80 -3.49
C SER A 263 11.87 23.52 -2.83
N GLY A 264 12.16 24.71 -2.28
CA GLY A 264 11.18 25.57 -1.61
C GLY A 264 11.20 25.44 -0.07
N ASP A 265 11.05 26.62 0.57
CA ASP A 265 11.13 26.70 2.03
C ASP A 265 9.95 26.05 2.76
N ASP A 266 8.76 26.04 2.15
CA ASP A 266 7.58 25.41 2.77
C ASP A 266 7.77 23.91 2.87
N LYS A 267 8.31 23.26 1.82
CA LYS A 267 8.65 21.84 1.82
C LYS A 267 9.77 21.54 2.83
N ARG A 268 10.78 22.41 2.91
CA ARG A 268 11.85 22.30 3.90
C ARG A 268 11.27 22.32 5.32
N LYS A 269 10.45 23.32 5.65
CA LYS A 269 9.82 23.46 6.99
C LYS A 269 8.94 22.28 7.34
N LEU A 270 8.15 21.78 6.38
CA LEU A 270 7.32 20.59 6.56
C LEU A 270 8.19 19.39 6.95
N LEU A 271 9.26 19.12 6.21
CA LEU A 271 10.14 17.98 6.46
C LEU A 271 10.95 18.13 7.74
N GLU A 272 11.39 19.36 8.09
CA GLU A 272 12.02 19.66 9.39
C GLU A 272 11.04 19.38 10.54
N GLY A 273 9.76 19.73 10.38
CA GLY A 273 8.69 19.39 11.33
C GLY A 273 8.57 17.88 11.55
N TYR A 274 8.75 17.08 10.53
CA TYR A 274 8.83 15.60 10.62
C TYR A 274 10.21 15.10 11.10
N GLY A 275 11.13 16.02 11.48
CA GLY A 275 12.44 15.72 12.06
C GLY A 275 13.49 15.28 11.04
N VAL A 276 13.33 15.60 9.76
CA VAL A 276 14.39 15.45 8.75
C VAL A 276 15.48 16.48 9.01
N LYS A 277 16.72 16.03 9.20
CA LYS A 277 17.85 16.92 9.58
C LYS A 277 18.64 17.45 8.40
N HIS A 278 18.58 16.78 7.26
CA HIS A 278 19.34 17.15 6.08
C HIS A 278 18.39 17.40 4.92
N PHE A 279 18.35 18.64 4.47
CA PHE A 279 17.59 19.07 3.29
C PHE A 279 18.57 19.68 2.27
N ILE A 280 18.56 19.14 1.06
CA ILE A 280 19.31 19.65 -0.09
C ILE A 280 18.33 20.29 -1.06
N ASN A 281 18.49 21.58 -1.31
CA ASN A 281 17.75 22.24 -2.37
C ASN A 281 18.46 21.96 -3.70
N PHE A 282 17.84 21.18 -4.59
CA PHE A 282 18.46 20.79 -5.86
C PHE A 282 18.75 22.01 -6.78
N LYS A 283 18.07 23.14 -6.54
CA LYS A 283 18.31 24.39 -7.31
C LYS A 283 19.64 25.06 -6.96
N ASP A 284 20.24 24.71 -5.81
CA ASP A 284 21.54 25.24 -5.41
C ASP A 284 22.72 24.52 -6.12
N GLY A 285 22.40 23.52 -6.97
CA GLY A 285 23.37 22.77 -7.77
C GLY A 285 24.14 21.71 -6.96
N ASP A 286 25.00 20.97 -7.63
CA ASP A 286 25.88 19.92 -7.08
C ASP A 286 25.24 19.02 -6.02
N VAL A 287 24.07 18.45 -6.32
CA VAL A 287 23.37 17.54 -5.44
C VAL A 287 24.28 16.35 -5.04
N VAL A 288 25.05 15.83 -5.99
CA VAL A 288 25.95 14.68 -5.76
C VAL A 288 27.03 15.01 -4.74
N GLY A 289 27.71 16.16 -4.88
CA GLY A 289 28.73 16.61 -3.92
C GLY A 289 28.16 16.85 -2.54
N GLN A 290 26.98 17.47 -2.44
CA GLN A 290 26.32 17.73 -1.15
C GLN A 290 25.94 16.43 -0.43
N VAL A 291 25.38 15.41 -1.13
CA VAL A 291 25.09 14.10 -0.53
C VAL A 291 26.39 13.43 -0.04
N LYS A 292 27.46 13.46 -0.85
CA LYS A 292 28.74 12.87 -0.47
C LYS A 292 29.39 13.60 0.72
N ALA A 293 29.26 14.92 0.81
CA ALA A 293 29.74 15.69 1.96
C ALA A 293 29.04 15.30 3.28
N ILE A 294 27.72 15.08 3.24
CA ILE A 294 26.94 14.63 4.42
C ILE A 294 27.29 13.20 4.80
N THR A 295 27.45 12.30 3.81
CA THR A 295 27.58 10.85 4.05
C THR A 295 29.02 10.37 4.16
N GLY A 296 29.99 11.18 3.75
CA GLY A 296 31.42 10.89 3.67
C GLY A 296 31.79 9.94 2.52
N ARG A 297 31.05 8.86 2.32
CA ARG A 297 31.37 7.80 1.32
C ARG A 297 30.25 7.58 0.29
N GLY A 298 29.13 8.29 0.42
CA GLY A 298 27.92 8.09 -0.37
C GLY A 298 26.79 7.47 0.45
N ALA A 299 25.59 7.56 -0.06
CA ALA A 299 24.38 7.02 0.58
C ALA A 299 24.29 5.49 0.49
N HIS A 300 23.64 4.85 1.45
CA HIS A 300 23.37 3.40 1.41
C HIS A 300 22.25 3.10 0.44
N CYS A 301 21.26 4.01 0.36
CA CYS A 301 20.13 3.90 -0.55
C CYS A 301 19.70 5.25 -1.08
N ALA A 302 19.23 5.27 -2.32
CA ALA A 302 18.42 6.33 -2.91
C ALA A 302 17.02 5.79 -3.18
N CYS A 303 16.01 6.30 -2.47
CA CYS A 303 14.59 6.01 -2.75
C CYS A 303 14.04 7.13 -3.64
N VAL A 304 14.05 6.93 -4.96
CA VAL A 304 13.72 7.98 -5.92
C VAL A 304 12.22 8.01 -6.14
N VAL A 305 11.55 8.99 -5.54
CA VAL A 305 10.10 9.23 -5.71
C VAL A 305 9.78 10.41 -6.62
N ALA A 306 10.82 11.15 -7.04
CA ALA A 306 10.68 12.20 -8.06
C ALA A 306 10.41 11.57 -9.43
N ASP A 307 9.65 12.27 -10.26
CA ASP A 307 9.30 11.88 -11.63
C ASP A 307 10.26 12.47 -12.68
N THR A 308 11.56 12.59 -12.35
CA THR A 308 12.58 13.14 -13.23
C THR A 308 13.72 12.17 -13.47
N GLU A 309 14.15 12.06 -14.72
CA GLU A 309 15.27 11.21 -15.11
C GLU A 309 16.58 11.64 -14.43
N SER A 310 16.78 12.96 -14.23
CA SER A 310 17.97 13.50 -13.57
C SER A 310 18.14 12.97 -12.14
N SER A 311 17.05 12.83 -11.39
CA SER A 311 17.10 12.30 -10.03
C SER A 311 17.66 10.87 -9.98
N TYR A 312 17.38 10.04 -10.97
CA TYR A 312 17.95 8.70 -11.11
C TYR A 312 19.42 8.71 -11.51
N LYS A 313 19.80 9.62 -12.44
CA LYS A 313 21.22 9.78 -12.84
C LYS A 313 22.09 10.23 -11.68
N ASP A 314 21.61 11.18 -10.88
CA ASP A 314 22.31 11.65 -9.69
C ASP A 314 22.41 10.54 -8.64
N ALA A 315 21.34 9.75 -8.47
CA ALA A 315 21.30 8.62 -7.52
C ALA A 315 22.44 7.63 -7.77
N LEU A 316 22.68 7.25 -9.01
CA LEU A 316 23.78 6.35 -9.38
C LEU A 316 25.17 6.92 -9.06
N GLN A 317 25.32 8.24 -8.94
CA GLN A 317 26.60 8.90 -8.69
C GLN A 317 26.88 9.07 -7.18
N TYR A 318 25.84 9.21 -6.34
CA TYR A 318 26.05 9.46 -4.91
C TYR A 318 25.83 8.23 -4.01
N ILE A 319 25.39 7.08 -4.54
CA ILE A 319 25.34 5.86 -3.73
C ILE A 319 26.77 5.30 -3.53
N ARG A 320 26.98 4.67 -2.37
CA ARG A 320 28.25 4.01 -2.01
C ARG A 320 28.37 2.63 -2.65
N PRO A 321 29.55 1.98 -2.59
CA PRO A 321 29.65 0.56 -2.90
C PRO A 321 28.62 -0.27 -2.12
N HIS A 322 27.98 -1.25 -2.78
CA HIS A 322 26.81 -2.00 -2.33
C HIS A 322 25.55 -1.15 -2.11
N GLY A 323 25.56 0.11 -2.60
CA GLY A 323 24.40 1.00 -2.51
C GLY A 323 23.25 0.56 -3.40
N ILE A 324 22.05 1.04 -3.03
CA ILE A 324 20.78 0.64 -3.66
C ILE A 324 20.12 1.87 -4.27
N VAL A 325 19.60 1.75 -5.49
CA VAL A 325 18.65 2.68 -6.09
C VAL A 325 17.29 2.00 -6.15
N LEU A 326 16.32 2.50 -5.37
CA LEU A 326 14.92 2.10 -5.44
C LEU A 326 14.21 2.98 -6.46
N MET A 327 13.64 2.36 -7.47
CA MET A 327 12.89 3.03 -8.53
C MET A 327 11.41 3.03 -8.18
N VAL A 328 10.88 4.19 -7.78
CA VAL A 328 9.49 4.38 -7.34
C VAL A 328 8.77 5.38 -8.26
N GLY A 329 9.34 6.56 -8.49
CA GLY A 329 8.81 7.53 -9.44
C GLY A 329 8.89 7.02 -10.88
N VAL A 330 7.90 7.35 -11.70
CA VAL A 330 7.81 6.87 -13.10
C VAL A 330 7.79 8.04 -14.06
N PRO A 331 8.95 8.64 -14.42
CA PRO A 331 9.01 9.69 -15.42
C PRO A 331 8.61 9.14 -16.79
N LYS A 332 7.62 9.76 -17.43
CA LYS A 332 7.02 9.32 -18.70
C LYS A 332 8.07 9.23 -19.81
N GLY A 333 8.20 8.03 -20.41
CA GLY A 333 9.07 7.81 -21.58
C GLY A 333 10.58 7.89 -21.29
N SER A 334 11.00 7.99 -20.03
CA SER A 334 12.40 8.07 -19.65
C SER A 334 13.10 6.71 -19.65
N LEU A 335 14.39 6.74 -19.94
CA LEU A 335 15.29 5.60 -19.87
C LEU A 335 16.45 5.92 -18.93
N LEU A 336 16.80 4.98 -18.08
CA LEU A 336 17.96 5.09 -17.21
C LEU A 336 19.15 4.36 -17.84
N PRO A 337 20.13 5.05 -18.45
CA PRO A 337 21.37 4.43 -18.89
C PRO A 337 22.25 4.13 -17.67
N VAL A 338 22.34 2.85 -17.32
CA VAL A 338 23.14 2.37 -16.19
C VAL A 338 24.56 2.09 -16.67
N PRO A 339 25.61 2.76 -16.14
CA PRO A 339 26.98 2.49 -16.48
C PRO A 339 27.39 1.11 -15.95
N ILE A 340 27.76 0.18 -16.83
CA ILE A 340 28.02 -1.22 -16.47
C ILE A 340 29.24 -1.34 -15.56
N GLU A 341 30.37 -0.75 -15.95
CA GLU A 341 31.64 -0.88 -15.24
C GLU A 341 31.56 -0.46 -13.75
N PRO A 342 31.13 0.76 -13.39
CA PRO A 342 31.02 1.14 -11.98
C PRO A 342 29.92 0.35 -11.26
N THR A 343 28.84 -0.04 -11.93
CA THR A 343 27.77 -0.85 -11.31
C THR A 343 28.30 -2.22 -10.87
N VAL A 344 29.10 -2.85 -11.71
CA VAL A 344 29.76 -4.14 -11.38
C VAL A 344 30.85 -3.94 -10.33
N ALA A 345 31.75 -2.95 -10.53
CA ALA A 345 32.87 -2.70 -9.63
C ALA A 345 32.44 -2.38 -8.19
N PHE A 346 31.33 -1.68 -8.04
CA PHE A 346 30.79 -1.29 -6.73
C PHE A 346 29.63 -2.18 -6.25
N ALA A 347 29.27 -3.21 -7.01
CA ALA A 347 28.15 -4.11 -6.70
C ALA A 347 26.84 -3.34 -6.37
N HIS A 348 26.48 -2.36 -7.19
CA HIS A 348 25.25 -1.57 -7.01
C HIS A 348 24.01 -2.44 -7.26
N ARG A 349 22.95 -2.16 -6.55
CA ARG A 349 21.63 -2.78 -6.74
C ARG A 349 20.64 -1.73 -7.27
N ILE A 350 19.91 -2.07 -8.32
CA ILE A 350 18.84 -1.25 -8.89
C ILE A 350 17.57 -2.07 -8.81
N ILE A 351 16.58 -1.58 -8.08
CA ILE A 351 15.37 -2.35 -7.75
C ILE A 351 14.15 -1.51 -8.16
N GLY A 352 13.31 -2.07 -9.05
CA GLY A 352 11.98 -1.55 -9.31
C GLY A 352 11.00 -2.02 -8.25
N THR A 353 10.09 -1.14 -7.83
CA THR A 353 9.06 -1.46 -6.84
C THR A 353 7.68 -1.14 -7.39
N ASN A 354 6.69 -1.94 -7.02
CA ASN A 354 5.31 -1.77 -7.50
C ASN A 354 4.33 -1.85 -6.35
N VAL A 355 3.92 -0.69 -5.83
CA VAL A 355 3.00 -0.56 -4.69
C VAL A 355 3.50 -1.37 -3.48
N GLY A 356 2.71 -2.31 -2.96
CA GLY A 356 3.02 -3.24 -1.91
C GLY A 356 1.92 -4.28 -1.77
N ASN A 357 2.20 -5.35 -1.03
CA ASN A 357 1.26 -6.43 -0.81
C ASN A 357 0.21 -6.09 0.26
N ARG A 358 -0.69 -7.03 0.58
CA ARG A 358 -1.74 -6.85 1.59
C ARG A 358 -1.18 -6.58 2.98
N GLN A 359 -0.10 -7.27 3.36
CA GLN A 359 0.53 -7.08 4.67
C GLN A 359 1.22 -5.72 4.76
N ASP A 360 1.90 -5.28 3.71
CA ASP A 360 2.51 -3.94 3.65
C ASP A 360 1.47 -2.84 3.87
N SER A 361 0.27 -2.99 3.30
CA SER A 361 -0.82 -2.03 3.48
C SER A 361 -1.29 -1.95 4.95
N ILE A 362 -1.39 -3.09 5.64
CA ILE A 362 -1.77 -3.14 7.05
C ILE A 362 -0.70 -2.48 7.92
N GLU A 363 0.57 -2.83 7.70
CA GLU A 363 1.72 -2.26 8.43
C GLU A 363 1.82 -0.75 8.24
N THR A 364 1.62 -0.28 7.00
CA THR A 364 1.63 1.14 6.64
C THR A 364 0.60 1.94 7.44
N VAL A 365 -0.64 1.48 7.47
CA VAL A 365 -1.72 2.17 8.18
C VAL A 365 -1.54 2.09 9.70
N ASN A 366 -1.07 0.95 10.22
CA ASN A 366 -0.83 0.79 11.64
C ASN A 366 0.27 1.73 12.15
N LEU A 367 1.39 1.86 11.42
CA LEU A 367 2.47 2.81 11.77
C LEU A 367 1.97 4.25 11.80
N ALA A 368 1.06 4.62 10.92
CA ALA A 368 0.46 5.95 10.94
C ALA A 368 -0.54 6.11 12.10
N ALA A 369 -1.34 5.10 12.39
CA ALA A 369 -2.26 5.10 13.53
C ALA A 369 -1.52 5.15 14.89
N ASP A 370 -0.32 4.57 14.96
CA ASP A 370 0.59 4.66 16.12
C ASP A 370 1.32 6.01 16.20
N GLY A 371 1.09 6.95 15.27
CA GLY A 371 1.67 8.28 15.27
C GLY A 371 3.10 8.37 14.72
N ALA A 372 3.61 7.30 14.09
CA ALA A 372 4.95 7.31 13.50
C ALA A 372 4.99 8.05 12.15
N VAL A 373 3.85 8.19 11.49
CA VAL A 373 3.70 8.82 10.17
C VAL A 373 2.43 9.67 10.15
N GLU A 374 2.55 10.87 9.65
CA GLU A 374 1.46 11.83 9.47
C GLU A 374 1.29 12.16 8.00
N THR A 375 0.07 12.10 7.50
CA THR A 375 -0.26 12.50 6.13
C THR A 375 -0.52 14.00 6.08
N PHE A 376 0.18 14.72 5.22
CA PHE A 376 -0.11 16.12 4.92
C PHE A 376 -1.09 16.21 3.75
N TYR A 377 -2.33 16.61 4.01
CA TYR A 377 -3.42 16.60 3.02
C TYR A 377 -4.41 17.75 3.23
N ASN A 378 -5.20 18.01 2.19
CA ASN A 378 -6.42 18.84 2.21
C ASN A 378 -7.60 18.05 1.66
N VAL A 379 -8.81 18.38 2.12
CA VAL A 379 -10.05 17.73 1.71
C VAL A 379 -10.83 18.66 0.77
N GLU A 380 -11.34 18.08 -0.30
CA GLU A 380 -12.20 18.75 -1.29
C GLU A 380 -13.41 17.87 -1.64
N PRO A 381 -14.53 18.43 -2.13
CA PRO A 381 -15.67 17.62 -2.59
C PRO A 381 -15.26 16.66 -3.73
N LEU A 382 -15.88 15.49 -3.81
CA LEU A 382 -15.67 14.51 -4.89
C LEU A 382 -15.80 15.14 -6.28
N THR A 383 -16.76 16.04 -6.45
CA THR A 383 -17.05 16.73 -7.72
C THR A 383 -15.94 17.68 -8.18
N ASN A 384 -14.98 18.02 -7.31
CA ASN A 384 -13.83 18.88 -7.66
C ASN A 384 -12.69 18.11 -8.36
N LEU A 385 -12.80 16.78 -8.53
CA LEU A 385 -11.74 15.98 -9.16
C LEU A 385 -11.25 16.56 -10.51
N PRO A 386 -12.10 17.07 -11.41
CA PRO A 386 -11.60 17.68 -12.66
C PRO A 386 -10.60 18.83 -12.43
N ASP A 387 -10.90 19.73 -11.49
CA ASP A 387 -10.02 20.85 -11.13
C ASP A 387 -8.73 20.35 -10.45
N VAL A 388 -8.84 19.33 -9.58
CA VAL A 388 -7.68 18.69 -8.93
C VAL A 388 -6.72 18.13 -9.98
N PHE A 389 -7.22 17.49 -11.05
CA PHE A 389 -6.39 16.98 -12.14
C PHE A 389 -5.66 18.10 -12.87
N GLU A 390 -6.33 19.21 -13.18
CA GLU A 390 -5.68 20.35 -13.84
C GLU A 390 -4.57 20.96 -12.95
N ARG A 391 -4.82 21.15 -11.65
CA ARG A 391 -3.82 21.65 -10.70
C ARG A 391 -2.65 20.67 -10.53
N MET A 392 -2.93 19.36 -10.58
CA MET A 392 -1.90 18.32 -10.51
C MET A 392 -1.00 18.35 -11.75
N LYS A 393 -1.57 18.47 -12.94
CA LYS A 393 -0.83 18.61 -14.21
C LYS A 393 0.01 19.90 -14.24
N ALA A 394 -0.52 20.98 -13.68
CA ALA A 394 0.18 22.25 -13.54
C ALA A 394 1.29 22.23 -12.46
N GLY A 395 1.41 21.18 -11.66
CA GLY A 395 2.40 21.06 -10.58
C GLY A 395 2.17 22.05 -9.43
N THR A 396 0.96 22.54 -9.24
CA THR A 396 0.61 23.57 -8.23
C THR A 396 0.09 22.97 -6.92
N LEU A 397 -0.11 21.67 -6.84
CA LEU A 397 -0.54 21.00 -5.61
C LEU A 397 0.63 20.83 -4.63
N PHE A 398 0.32 21.05 -3.35
CA PHE A 398 1.25 20.80 -2.24
C PHE A 398 0.64 19.79 -1.26
N GLY A 399 1.35 18.71 -0.98
CA GLY A 399 0.84 17.60 -0.17
C GLY A 399 -0.06 16.65 -0.95
N ARG A 400 -1.07 16.12 -0.28
CA ARG A 400 -2.08 15.21 -0.86
C ARG A 400 -3.44 15.90 -0.96
N THR A 401 -4.20 15.59 -1.98
CA THR A 401 -5.62 15.96 -2.05
C THR A 401 -6.46 14.72 -1.81
N VAL A 402 -7.43 14.87 -0.95
CA VAL A 402 -8.39 13.83 -0.55
C VAL A 402 -9.79 14.34 -0.88
N LEU A 403 -10.58 13.52 -1.54
CA LEU A 403 -11.96 13.85 -1.92
C LEU A 403 -12.91 13.31 -0.88
N ASP A 404 -13.85 14.15 -0.44
CA ASP A 404 -15.01 13.75 0.37
C ASP A 404 -16.05 13.13 -0.54
N CYS A 405 -16.37 11.85 -0.29
CA CYS A 405 -17.32 11.06 -1.08
C CYS A 405 -18.75 11.07 -0.49
N GLU A 406 -18.98 11.73 0.64
CA GLU A 406 -20.30 11.77 1.32
C GLU A 406 -21.29 12.77 0.73
#